data_604bcf951a14f4bef2b1e2529ee56e7d
#
_entry.id   604bcf951a14f4bef2b1e2529ee56e7d
#
_cell.length_a   1.000
_cell.length_b   1.000
_cell.length_c   1.000
_cell.angle_alpha   90.00
_cell.angle_beta   90.00
_cell.angle_gamma   90.00
#
_symmetry.space_group_name_H-M   'P 1'
#
loop_
_entity.id
_entity.type
_entity.pdbx_description
1 polymer ?
#
loop_
_entity_poly.entity_id
_entity_poly.type
_entity_poly.pdbx_seq_one_letter_code
_entity_poly.pdbx_strand_id
1 'polypeptide(L)'
;AGNVIRGFNWTNSGGTTGANWTGIHIQDGSAIVGGTNAGEGNLIGSADPDEISITVTNGATGGTFYGISNFSSTQTFPNYRLIQGNIIGGIITNTTNNNAMHLVGIAHINSVGRPVNVSGNQLHNLRAQSSSTEAQNLIGVSYNSSGGFVNVGNNIIEGLYNGTNGVDSNGITSGIWIRASQNATVVNNSIQNLNSAFGNNQTDFAAAVSGIVAYATTDLFVSENTIYNLTSSRNDNNISLQAIGMVVSKSETGNEGLVFRNFIHSISVASQNPGAHINGMRIRDGVNLTLFNNIVHLGTTSAAARTIYGIYDHGSLSGTTRLYYNTVSISGNGVAANNNSYALWSNNGTNNKDYRNNVFSNTRSTPEGSGGQNFAAFYTQTPSDPWISDYNNYYVNGTRSMLLHLAGADYASLPAWQTATTRDANSLSVDPVFALPGGSDP
;
A
#
# COMPACT_ATOMS: atom_id res chain seq x y z
N ALA A 1 8.41 -26.11 18.29
CA ALA A 1 7.97 -24.78 18.70
C ALA A 1 9.13 -24.06 19.39
N GLY A 2 9.29 -22.77 19.21
CA GLY A 2 10.26 -21.97 19.91
C GLY A 2 11.71 -22.09 19.40
N ASN A 3 11.93 -22.34 18.13
CA ASN A 3 13.30 -22.32 17.58
C ASN A 3 13.81 -20.88 17.52
N VAL A 4 15.14 -20.75 17.78
CA VAL A 4 15.84 -19.47 17.75
C VAL A 4 16.96 -19.52 16.72
N ILE A 5 16.92 -18.60 15.75
CA ILE A 5 17.95 -18.43 14.71
C ILE A 5 18.41 -16.97 14.78
N ARG A 6 19.60 -16.71 15.32
CA ARG A 6 20.12 -15.34 15.49
C ARG A 6 21.64 -15.28 15.65
N GLY A 7 22.18 -14.08 15.67
CA GLY A 7 23.57 -13.82 16.08
C GLY A 7 24.60 -14.32 15.09
N PHE A 8 24.37 -14.13 13.77
CA PHE A 8 25.37 -14.51 12.78
C PHE A 8 25.54 -13.49 11.67
N ASN A 9 26.74 -13.48 11.11
CA ASN A 9 27.11 -12.74 9.93
C ASN A 9 27.45 -13.72 8.81
N TRP A 10 26.86 -13.51 7.65
CA TRP A 10 27.11 -14.32 6.48
C TRP A 10 27.58 -13.42 5.33
N THR A 11 28.69 -13.79 4.69
CA THR A 11 29.24 -13.06 3.55
C THR A 11 29.40 -13.99 2.35
N ASN A 12 28.83 -13.62 1.23
CA ASN A 12 29.09 -14.25 -0.06
C ASN A 12 30.03 -13.34 -0.86
N SER A 13 31.27 -13.80 -1.08
CA SER A 13 32.35 -13.02 -1.70
C SER A 13 32.69 -13.43 -3.13
N GLY A 14 31.97 -14.33 -3.76
CA GLY A 14 32.23 -14.70 -5.14
C GLY A 14 31.36 -15.86 -5.62
N GLY A 15 31.03 -15.82 -6.89
CA GLY A 15 30.24 -16.87 -7.55
C GLY A 15 29.34 -16.28 -8.64
N THR A 16 29.10 -17.07 -9.67
CA THR A 16 28.18 -16.72 -10.76
C THR A 16 26.71 -17.05 -10.46
N THR A 17 26.46 -17.65 -9.28
CA THR A 17 25.11 -18.03 -8.83
C THR A 17 24.61 -17.06 -7.76
N GLY A 18 23.31 -16.77 -7.75
CA GLY A 18 22.68 -15.90 -6.73
C GLY A 18 22.87 -16.41 -5.32
N ALA A 19 23.02 -15.49 -4.38
CA ALA A 19 23.07 -15.78 -2.96
C ALA A 19 21.65 -15.95 -2.41
N ASN A 20 21.36 -17.07 -1.78
CA ASN A 20 20.04 -17.30 -1.16
C ASN A 20 20.22 -17.73 0.31
N TRP A 21 19.41 -17.16 1.16
CA TRP A 21 19.32 -17.57 2.56
C TRP A 21 17.86 -17.65 3.00
N THR A 22 17.55 -18.63 3.82
CA THR A 22 16.22 -18.79 4.39
C THR A 22 16.32 -19.27 5.83
N GLY A 23 15.70 -18.56 6.76
CA GLY A 23 15.64 -18.98 8.16
C GLY A 23 14.85 -20.27 8.33
N ILE A 24 13.61 -20.32 7.86
CA ILE A 24 12.79 -21.54 7.84
C ILE A 24 12.23 -21.75 6.43
N HIS A 25 12.52 -22.90 5.83
CA HIS A 25 12.02 -23.26 4.50
C HIS A 25 10.99 -24.38 4.57
N ILE A 26 9.81 -24.15 3.99
CA ILE A 26 8.76 -25.14 3.83
C ILE A 26 8.69 -25.49 2.34
N GLN A 27 9.12 -26.67 1.97
CA GLN A 27 9.16 -27.03 0.55
C GLN A 27 7.84 -27.61 0.05
N ASP A 28 7.30 -28.62 0.68
CA ASP A 28 6.03 -29.24 0.29
C ASP A 28 5.27 -29.78 1.51
N GLY A 29 4.00 -30.14 1.34
CA GLY A 29 3.18 -30.71 2.40
C GLY A 29 2.40 -29.68 3.23
N SER A 30 1.71 -30.16 4.27
CA SER A 30 1.07 -29.35 5.29
C SER A 30 2.09 -28.97 6.35
N ALA A 31 2.05 -27.74 6.83
CA ALA A 31 2.98 -27.29 7.87
C ALA A 31 2.31 -26.28 8.80
N ILE A 32 2.67 -26.36 10.08
CA ILE A 32 2.44 -25.32 11.07
C ILE A 32 3.81 -24.81 11.51
N VAL A 33 4.09 -23.53 11.25
CA VAL A 33 5.32 -22.87 11.65
C VAL A 33 5.00 -21.84 12.71
N GLY A 34 5.45 -22.10 13.95
CA GLY A 34 5.10 -21.31 15.12
C GLY A 34 3.85 -21.82 15.83
N GLY A 35 3.20 -20.99 16.60
CA GLY A 35 1.99 -21.31 17.37
C GLY A 35 1.28 -20.08 17.87
N THR A 36 0.12 -20.26 18.48
CA THR A 36 -0.71 -19.17 19.01
C THR A 36 -0.48 -18.88 20.48
N ASN A 37 0.15 -19.80 21.20
CA ASN A 37 0.47 -19.61 22.62
C ASN A 37 1.84 -18.95 22.79
N ALA A 38 2.04 -18.31 23.93
CA ALA A 38 3.33 -17.70 24.27
C ALA A 38 4.47 -18.73 24.22
N GLY A 39 5.55 -18.42 23.53
CA GLY A 39 6.72 -19.29 23.38
C GLY A 39 6.61 -20.39 22.31
N GLU A 40 5.50 -20.52 21.61
CA GLU A 40 5.37 -21.46 20.50
C GLU A 40 5.89 -20.90 19.17
N GLY A 41 6.00 -19.58 19.05
CA GLY A 41 6.54 -18.91 17.86
C GLY A 41 8.04 -19.12 17.72
N ASN A 42 8.54 -19.08 16.49
CA ASN A 42 9.96 -19.08 16.22
C ASN A 42 10.52 -17.66 16.27
N LEU A 43 11.75 -17.50 16.72
CA LEU A 43 12.48 -16.26 16.69
C LEU A 43 13.58 -16.34 15.61
N ILE A 44 13.48 -15.49 14.59
CA ILE A 44 14.47 -15.35 13.53
C ILE A 44 15.05 -13.93 13.60
N GLY A 45 16.29 -13.79 14.05
CA GLY A 45 16.89 -12.52 14.45
C GLY A 45 16.39 -12.05 15.81
N SER A 46 16.02 -10.79 15.93
CA SER A 46 15.47 -10.19 17.16
C SER A 46 14.62 -8.96 16.84
N ALA A 47 14.05 -8.33 17.86
CA ALA A 47 13.48 -6.98 17.74
C ALA A 47 14.56 -5.89 17.58
N ASP A 48 15.79 -6.17 18.02
CA ASP A 48 16.93 -5.25 17.87
C ASP A 48 17.45 -5.25 16.42
N PRO A 49 17.94 -4.11 15.92
CA PRO A 49 18.46 -4.04 14.56
C PRO A 49 19.76 -4.86 14.39
N ASP A 50 19.97 -5.37 13.17
CA ASP A 50 21.23 -5.93 12.68
C ASP A 50 21.73 -7.21 13.41
N GLU A 51 20.83 -7.98 14.02
CA GLU A 51 21.15 -9.27 14.68
C GLU A 51 21.59 -10.35 13.67
N ILE A 52 21.05 -10.31 12.46
CA ILE A 52 21.47 -11.14 11.34
C ILE A 52 21.98 -10.23 10.23
N SER A 53 23.24 -10.34 9.86
CA SER A 53 23.84 -9.57 8.79
C SER A 53 24.20 -10.45 7.60
N ILE A 54 23.68 -10.09 6.42
CA ILE A 54 23.91 -10.80 5.17
C ILE A 54 24.57 -9.85 4.20
N THR A 55 25.82 -10.14 3.80
CA THR A 55 26.59 -9.30 2.89
C THR A 55 26.89 -10.03 1.59
N VAL A 56 26.56 -9.39 0.46
CA VAL A 56 26.92 -9.89 -0.87
C VAL A 56 27.91 -8.91 -1.51
N THR A 57 29.10 -9.40 -1.79
CA THR A 57 30.19 -8.60 -2.36
C THR A 57 30.36 -8.84 -3.86
N ASN A 58 31.32 -8.15 -4.46
CA ASN A 58 31.58 -8.21 -5.92
C ASN A 58 31.75 -9.65 -6.44
N GLY A 59 31.16 -9.91 -7.61
CA GLY A 59 31.26 -11.18 -8.34
C GLY A 59 30.08 -12.13 -8.12
N ALA A 60 29.23 -11.89 -7.13
CA ALA A 60 27.99 -12.66 -6.98
C ALA A 60 26.85 -12.04 -7.79
N THR A 61 26.03 -12.83 -8.43
CA THR A 61 24.70 -12.41 -8.89
C THR A 61 23.79 -12.18 -7.69
N GLY A 62 22.85 -11.28 -7.80
CA GLY A 62 21.92 -10.90 -6.70
C GLY A 62 21.34 -12.08 -5.92
N GLY A 63 20.53 -11.82 -4.92
CA GLY A 63 20.02 -12.87 -4.06
C GLY A 63 18.65 -12.61 -3.49
N THR A 64 18.05 -13.67 -2.95
CA THR A 64 16.78 -13.56 -2.25
C THR A 64 16.89 -14.15 -0.84
N PHE A 65 16.47 -13.38 0.12
CA PHE A 65 16.61 -13.68 1.54
C PHE A 65 15.23 -13.71 2.18
N TYR A 66 14.94 -14.78 2.89
CA TYR A 66 13.65 -15.00 3.52
C TYR A 66 13.81 -15.28 5.01
N GLY A 67 13.00 -14.62 5.84
CA GLY A 67 12.82 -15.07 7.21
C GLY A 67 12.16 -16.45 7.21
N ILE A 68 10.96 -16.54 6.62
CA ILE A 68 10.27 -17.81 6.38
C ILE A 68 9.88 -17.88 4.91
N SER A 69 10.25 -18.94 4.21
CA SER A 69 9.77 -19.18 2.84
C SER A 69 8.88 -20.41 2.77
N ASN A 70 7.79 -20.25 2.07
CA ASN A 70 6.84 -21.30 1.78
C ASN A 70 6.79 -21.52 0.26
N PHE A 71 7.36 -22.61 -0.17
CA PHE A 71 7.45 -23.00 -1.56
C PHE A 71 6.70 -24.30 -1.81
N SER A 72 5.96 -24.41 -2.90
CA SER A 72 5.32 -25.67 -3.29
C SER A 72 5.35 -25.88 -4.78
N SER A 73 5.86 -27.02 -5.21
CA SER A 73 5.99 -27.38 -6.62
C SER A 73 4.91 -28.36 -7.09
N THR A 74 4.19 -29.03 -6.19
CA THR A 74 3.26 -30.12 -6.53
C THR A 74 1.88 -29.98 -5.90
N GLN A 75 0.85 -30.50 -6.58
CA GLN A 75 -0.55 -30.14 -6.41
C GLN A 75 -1.46 -31.10 -5.64
N THR A 76 -1.04 -32.22 -5.17
CA THR A 76 -1.95 -33.37 -5.04
C THR A 76 -2.74 -33.52 -3.74
N PHE A 77 -2.64 -32.59 -2.75
CA PHE A 77 -3.34 -32.79 -1.47
C PHE A 77 -3.97 -31.51 -0.89
N PRO A 78 -5.05 -31.62 -0.10
CA PRO A 78 -5.69 -30.51 0.59
C PRO A 78 -4.85 -30.05 1.78
N ASN A 79 -3.66 -29.56 1.52
CA ASN A 79 -2.70 -29.15 2.53
C ASN A 79 -2.87 -27.68 2.84
N TYR A 80 -3.12 -27.35 4.09
CA TYR A 80 -3.08 -25.98 4.58
C TYR A 80 -1.74 -25.67 5.22
N ARG A 81 -1.36 -24.42 5.21
CA ARG A 81 -0.13 -23.91 5.83
C ARG A 81 -0.44 -22.78 6.77
N LEU A 82 -0.02 -22.94 8.00
CA LEU A 82 -0.16 -21.95 9.04
C LEU A 82 1.23 -21.41 9.41
N ILE A 83 1.44 -20.13 9.22
CA ILE A 83 2.63 -19.40 9.66
C ILE A 83 2.16 -18.40 10.69
N GLN A 84 2.35 -18.72 11.98
CA GLN A 84 1.68 -17.97 13.04
C GLN A 84 2.55 -17.73 14.27
N GLY A 85 2.39 -16.55 14.89
CA GLY A 85 3.04 -16.21 16.14
C GLY A 85 4.56 -16.15 16.09
N ASN A 86 5.17 -16.00 14.92
CA ASN A 86 6.62 -15.91 14.79
C ASN A 86 7.09 -14.46 14.95
N ILE A 87 8.32 -14.30 15.44
CA ILE A 87 9.05 -13.04 15.48
C ILE A 87 10.17 -13.11 14.45
N ILE A 88 10.18 -12.18 13.50
CA ILE A 88 11.17 -12.09 12.43
C ILE A 88 11.71 -10.67 12.41
N GLY A 89 12.96 -10.46 12.71
CA GLY A 89 13.45 -9.09 12.76
C GLY A 89 14.97 -8.97 12.90
N GLY A 90 15.44 -7.72 12.92
CA GLY A 90 16.86 -7.43 13.04
C GLY A 90 17.70 -8.03 11.89
N ILE A 91 17.13 -8.15 10.70
CA ILE A 91 17.82 -8.70 9.53
C ILE A 91 18.25 -7.57 8.62
N ILE A 92 19.54 -7.48 8.35
CA ILE A 92 20.11 -6.53 7.40
C ILE A 92 20.74 -7.26 6.22
N THR A 93 20.40 -6.81 5.02
CA THR A 93 21.08 -7.23 3.80
C THR A 93 21.90 -6.08 3.23
N ASN A 94 23.16 -6.35 2.92
CA ASN A 94 24.10 -5.39 2.36
C ASN A 94 24.63 -5.91 1.01
N THR A 95 24.69 -5.05 0.00
CA THR A 95 25.41 -5.38 -1.24
C THR A 95 26.30 -4.24 -1.68
N THR A 96 27.50 -4.59 -2.14
CA THR A 96 28.48 -3.64 -2.69
C THR A 96 28.58 -3.70 -4.22
N ASN A 97 27.77 -4.54 -4.86
CA ASN A 97 27.75 -4.73 -6.30
C ASN A 97 26.39 -4.35 -6.92
N ASN A 98 26.34 -4.23 -8.24
CA ASN A 98 25.14 -3.87 -8.99
C ASN A 98 24.23 -5.09 -9.26
N ASN A 99 23.75 -5.75 -8.20
CA ASN A 99 22.84 -6.87 -8.34
C ASN A 99 21.56 -6.67 -7.53
N ALA A 100 20.45 -7.15 -8.06
CA ALA A 100 19.18 -7.13 -7.37
C ALA A 100 19.23 -7.99 -6.12
N MET A 101 18.74 -7.46 -5.00
CA MET A 101 18.59 -8.21 -3.74
C MET A 101 17.16 -8.05 -3.21
N HIS A 102 16.63 -9.14 -2.69
CA HIS A 102 15.29 -9.15 -2.15
C HIS A 102 15.31 -9.67 -0.71
N LEU A 103 14.82 -8.87 0.23
CA LEU A 103 14.58 -9.30 1.60
C LEU A 103 13.09 -9.38 1.87
N VAL A 104 12.61 -10.56 2.24
CA VAL A 104 11.20 -10.79 2.53
C VAL A 104 11.07 -11.47 3.90
N GLY A 105 10.27 -10.90 4.79
CA GLY A 105 10.03 -11.50 6.10
C GLY A 105 9.37 -12.87 5.99
N ILE A 106 8.17 -12.93 5.39
CA ILE A 106 7.43 -14.17 5.13
C ILE A 106 7.03 -14.21 3.65
N ALA A 107 7.48 -15.22 2.92
CA ALA A 107 7.20 -15.38 1.50
C ALA A 107 6.40 -16.64 1.21
N HIS A 108 5.33 -16.51 0.43
CA HIS A 108 4.73 -17.63 -0.27
C HIS A 108 5.01 -17.51 -1.76
N ILE A 109 5.71 -18.50 -2.28
CA ILE A 109 6.14 -18.56 -3.68
C ILE A 109 5.63 -19.87 -4.25
N ASN A 110 4.63 -19.79 -5.13
CA ASN A 110 4.08 -21.01 -5.71
C ASN A 110 3.50 -20.79 -7.11
N SER A 111 3.60 -21.81 -7.92
CA SER A 111 2.88 -21.91 -9.20
C SER A 111 1.44 -22.44 -9.05
N VAL A 112 1.03 -22.90 -7.86
CA VAL A 112 -0.25 -23.57 -7.66
C VAL A 112 -0.92 -23.16 -6.36
N GLY A 113 -2.16 -22.72 -6.49
CA GLY A 113 -2.95 -22.12 -5.45
C GLY A 113 -3.28 -23.01 -4.26
N ARG A 114 -2.54 -22.86 -3.16
CA ARG A 114 -2.83 -23.51 -1.89
C ARG A 114 -3.28 -22.51 -0.83
N PRO A 115 -4.18 -22.91 0.07
CA PRO A 115 -4.52 -22.07 1.22
C PRO A 115 -3.30 -21.81 2.11
N VAL A 116 -3.04 -20.54 2.38
CA VAL A 116 -2.00 -20.10 3.31
C VAL A 116 -2.60 -19.14 4.31
N ASN A 117 -2.33 -19.36 5.58
CA ASN A 117 -2.66 -18.45 6.65
C ASN A 117 -1.37 -17.93 7.28
N VAL A 118 -1.21 -16.60 7.27
CA VAL A 118 -0.09 -15.88 7.91
C VAL A 118 -0.69 -15.00 8.98
N SER A 119 -0.60 -15.38 10.25
CA SER A 119 -1.32 -14.69 11.30
C SER A 119 -0.55 -14.50 12.59
N GLY A 120 -0.77 -13.36 13.26
CA GLY A 120 -0.18 -13.08 14.57
C GLY A 120 1.35 -13.00 14.59
N ASN A 121 1.99 -12.80 13.44
CA ASN A 121 3.44 -12.67 13.37
C ASN A 121 3.87 -11.22 13.62
N GLN A 122 5.08 -11.06 14.13
CA GLN A 122 5.73 -9.78 14.36
C GLN A 122 6.97 -9.68 13.47
N LEU A 123 6.98 -8.70 12.57
CA LEU A 123 8.09 -8.42 11.67
C LEU A 123 8.67 -7.06 12.02
N HIS A 124 9.94 -7.03 12.44
CA HIS A 124 10.57 -5.82 12.96
C HIS A 124 11.93 -5.56 12.31
N ASN A 125 12.25 -4.29 12.03
CA ASN A 125 13.61 -3.88 11.68
C ASN A 125 14.24 -4.72 10.55
N LEU A 126 13.51 -4.93 9.46
CA LEU A 126 14.07 -5.53 8.26
C LEU A 126 14.69 -4.42 7.41
N ARG A 127 15.96 -4.57 7.03
CA ARG A 127 16.74 -3.52 6.38
C ARG A 127 17.42 -4.03 5.12
N ALA A 128 17.22 -3.36 4.03
CA ALA A 128 17.97 -3.55 2.79
C ALA A 128 18.89 -2.33 2.58
N GLN A 129 20.19 -2.55 2.51
CA GLN A 129 21.18 -1.51 2.26
C GLN A 129 22.06 -1.91 1.07
N SER A 130 22.19 -1.03 0.11
CA SER A 130 22.98 -1.31 -1.07
C SER A 130 23.49 -0.03 -1.71
N SER A 131 24.68 -0.10 -2.27
CA SER A 131 25.17 0.88 -3.25
C SER A 131 24.74 0.53 -4.68
N SER A 132 24.01 -0.57 -4.87
CA SER A 132 23.54 -1.03 -6.18
C SER A 132 22.49 -0.09 -6.77
N THR A 133 22.51 0.02 -8.10
CA THR A 133 21.44 0.66 -8.87
C THR A 133 20.30 -0.29 -9.23
N GLU A 134 20.47 -1.59 -9.02
CA GLU A 134 19.48 -2.62 -9.34
C GLU A 134 18.35 -2.70 -8.32
N ALA A 135 17.27 -3.35 -8.72
CA ALA A 135 16.05 -3.50 -7.92
C ALA A 135 16.29 -4.11 -6.55
N GLN A 136 15.82 -3.44 -5.51
CA GLN A 136 15.87 -3.91 -4.13
C GLN A 136 14.45 -4.01 -3.59
N ASN A 137 13.97 -5.24 -3.37
CA ASN A 137 12.66 -5.45 -2.77
C ASN A 137 12.81 -5.72 -1.26
N LEU A 138 12.05 -4.98 -0.48
CA LEU A 138 11.92 -5.18 0.96
C LEU A 138 10.44 -5.35 1.29
N ILE A 139 10.05 -6.56 1.66
CA ILE A 139 8.64 -6.89 1.85
C ILE A 139 8.45 -7.61 3.19
N GLY A 140 7.46 -7.17 3.97
CA GLY A 140 7.08 -7.86 5.20
C GLY A 140 6.49 -9.24 4.91
N VAL A 141 5.30 -9.27 4.30
CA VAL A 141 4.61 -10.52 3.89
C VAL A 141 4.34 -10.48 2.39
N SER A 142 4.84 -11.48 1.68
CA SER A 142 4.66 -11.62 0.23
C SER A 142 3.87 -12.88 -0.13
N TYR A 143 2.85 -12.73 -0.95
CA TYR A 143 2.15 -13.82 -1.60
C TYR A 143 2.15 -13.59 -3.11
N ASN A 144 2.82 -14.48 -3.85
CA ASN A 144 2.90 -14.41 -5.30
C ASN A 144 2.58 -15.80 -5.90
N SER A 145 1.30 -15.99 -6.20
CA SER A 145 0.81 -17.25 -6.76
C SER A 145 -0.40 -16.98 -7.66
N SER A 146 -0.48 -17.65 -8.79
CA SER A 146 -1.56 -17.49 -9.76
C SER A 146 -2.89 -18.16 -9.38
N GLY A 147 -3.01 -18.67 -8.19
CA GLY A 147 -4.24 -19.29 -7.67
C GLY A 147 -4.22 -19.46 -6.17
N GLY A 148 -5.34 -19.93 -5.60
CA GLY A 148 -5.46 -20.25 -4.18
C GLY A 148 -5.91 -19.12 -3.29
N PHE A 149 -5.88 -19.44 -2.00
CA PHE A 149 -6.44 -18.61 -0.94
C PHE A 149 -5.32 -18.13 -0.03
N VAL A 150 -5.26 -16.84 0.22
CA VAL A 150 -4.34 -16.29 1.20
C VAL A 150 -5.13 -15.55 2.28
N ASN A 151 -4.80 -15.83 3.53
CA ASN A 151 -5.26 -15.07 4.67
C ASN A 151 -4.05 -14.49 5.40
N VAL A 152 -4.00 -13.16 5.51
CA VAL A 152 -2.96 -12.43 6.24
C VAL A 152 -3.65 -11.62 7.32
N GLY A 153 -3.52 -12.05 8.58
CA GLY A 153 -4.29 -11.43 9.65
C GLY A 153 -3.54 -11.26 10.97
N ASN A 154 -3.87 -10.21 11.72
CA ASN A 154 -3.33 -9.95 13.05
C ASN A 154 -1.79 -9.84 13.10
N ASN A 155 -1.14 -9.44 12.02
CA ASN A 155 0.31 -9.28 12.01
C ASN A 155 0.71 -7.84 12.36
N ILE A 156 1.86 -7.69 13.00
CA ILE A 156 2.54 -6.41 13.22
C ILE A 156 3.74 -6.37 12.28
N ILE A 157 3.80 -5.35 11.43
CA ILE A 157 4.89 -5.14 10.47
C ILE A 157 5.41 -3.72 10.66
N GLU A 158 6.63 -3.60 11.16
CA GLU A 158 7.19 -2.29 11.47
C GLU A 158 8.70 -2.20 11.18
N GLY A 159 9.16 -0.97 10.90
CA GLY A 159 10.59 -0.72 10.75
C GLY A 159 11.19 -1.37 9.50
N LEU A 160 10.49 -1.38 8.38
CA LEU A 160 11.06 -1.78 7.11
C LEU A 160 11.80 -0.60 6.49
N TYR A 161 13.12 -0.73 6.35
CA TYR A 161 13.97 0.35 5.84
C TYR A 161 14.77 -0.09 4.61
N ASN A 162 14.38 0.39 3.44
CA ASN A 162 15.14 0.23 2.20
C ASN A 162 16.04 1.47 2.02
N GLY A 163 17.27 1.35 2.46
CA GLY A 163 18.28 2.42 2.47
C GLY A 163 19.14 2.48 1.20
N THR A 164 18.78 1.76 0.16
CA THR A 164 19.52 1.77 -1.10
C THR A 164 19.30 3.08 -1.86
N ASN A 165 20.38 3.65 -2.38
CA ASN A 165 20.35 4.87 -3.19
C ASN A 165 20.20 4.60 -4.70
N GLY A 166 19.89 3.36 -5.07
CA GLY A 166 19.70 2.95 -6.45
C GLY A 166 18.49 3.60 -7.13
N VAL A 167 18.48 3.54 -8.44
CA VAL A 167 17.38 4.01 -9.30
C VAL A 167 17.05 2.88 -10.25
N ASP A 168 16.04 2.09 -9.93
CA ASP A 168 15.49 1.07 -10.81
C ASP A 168 13.96 1.10 -10.74
N SER A 169 13.34 0.80 -11.85
CA SER A 169 11.88 0.79 -11.96
C SER A 169 11.20 -0.33 -11.17
N ASN A 170 11.92 -1.28 -10.58
CA ASN A 170 11.33 -2.49 -10.01
C ASN A 170 11.53 -2.67 -8.49
N GLY A 171 12.30 -1.81 -7.82
CA GLY A 171 12.51 -1.91 -6.36
C GLY A 171 11.30 -1.42 -5.59
N ILE A 172 10.80 -2.21 -4.65
CA ILE A 172 9.63 -1.88 -3.82
C ILE A 172 9.90 -2.08 -2.33
N THR A 173 9.22 -1.28 -1.52
CA THR A 173 9.12 -1.49 -0.07
C THR A 173 7.65 -1.66 0.28
N SER A 174 7.25 -2.81 0.82
CA SER A 174 5.83 -3.09 1.10
C SER A 174 5.65 -3.83 2.42
N GLY A 175 4.62 -3.44 3.18
CA GLY A 175 4.23 -4.19 4.37
C GLY A 175 3.66 -5.56 4.00
N ILE A 176 2.56 -5.58 3.25
CA ILE A 176 1.91 -6.78 2.72
C ILE A 176 1.78 -6.64 1.21
N TRP A 177 2.24 -7.65 0.47
CA TRP A 177 2.21 -7.64 -0.97
C TRP A 177 1.63 -8.95 -1.52
N ILE A 178 0.36 -8.90 -1.91
CA ILE A 178 -0.39 -10.01 -2.48
C ILE A 178 -0.65 -9.73 -3.95
N ARG A 179 -0.14 -10.59 -4.81
CA ARG A 179 -0.31 -10.48 -6.25
C ARG A 179 -0.87 -11.77 -6.85
N ALA A 180 -1.90 -11.62 -7.67
CA ALA A 180 -2.50 -12.70 -8.46
C ALA A 180 -3.07 -13.87 -7.63
N SER A 181 -3.55 -13.61 -6.41
CA SER A 181 -4.33 -14.58 -5.63
C SER A 181 -5.71 -14.77 -6.25
N GLN A 182 -6.27 -15.98 -6.16
CA GLN A 182 -7.69 -16.19 -6.45
C GLN A 182 -8.55 -15.48 -5.41
N ASN A 183 -8.32 -15.77 -4.13
CA ASN A 183 -8.99 -15.13 -3.01
C ASN A 183 -7.97 -14.56 -2.02
N ALA A 184 -8.18 -13.34 -1.58
CA ALA A 184 -7.33 -12.68 -0.61
C ALA A 184 -8.14 -12.12 0.55
N THR A 185 -7.74 -12.48 1.77
CA THR A 185 -8.23 -11.89 3.03
C THR A 185 -7.06 -11.22 3.75
N VAL A 186 -7.19 -9.93 4.03
CA VAL A 186 -6.17 -9.14 4.76
C VAL A 186 -6.86 -8.41 5.90
N VAL A 187 -6.68 -8.86 7.13
CA VAL A 187 -7.51 -8.40 8.25
C VAL A 187 -6.69 -8.08 9.50
N ASN A 188 -7.01 -6.94 10.13
CA ASN A 188 -6.48 -6.56 11.44
C ASN A 188 -4.94 -6.59 11.51
N ASN A 189 -4.27 -6.09 10.49
CA ASN A 189 -2.82 -5.93 10.50
C ASN A 189 -2.45 -4.49 10.90
N SER A 190 -1.36 -4.35 11.67
CA SER A 190 -0.72 -3.07 11.95
C SER A 190 0.55 -2.94 11.12
N ILE A 191 0.60 -1.94 10.24
CA ILE A 191 1.71 -1.71 9.32
C ILE A 191 2.21 -0.28 9.52
N GLN A 192 3.47 -0.15 9.95
CA GLN A 192 4.00 1.15 10.34
C GLN A 192 5.49 1.31 10.09
N ASN A 193 5.92 2.57 10.00
CA ASN A 193 7.34 2.92 9.93
C ASN A 193 8.06 2.26 8.74
N LEU A 194 7.46 2.31 7.55
CA LEU A 194 8.08 1.84 6.32
C LEU A 194 8.77 3.01 5.62
N ASN A 195 10.04 2.83 5.27
CA ASN A 195 10.83 3.86 4.60
C ASN A 195 11.56 3.29 3.38
N SER A 196 11.46 3.98 2.25
CA SER A 196 12.21 3.68 1.04
C SER A 196 13.02 4.90 0.59
N ALA A 197 14.35 4.76 0.55
CA ALA A 197 15.25 5.68 -0.13
C ALA A 197 15.53 5.27 -1.58
N PHE A 198 14.97 4.16 -2.02
CA PHE A 198 15.12 3.66 -3.38
C PHE A 198 14.32 4.48 -4.40
N GLY A 199 14.92 4.78 -5.55
CA GLY A 199 14.28 5.51 -6.63
C GLY A 199 13.49 4.58 -7.56
N ASN A 200 12.17 4.69 -7.55
CA ASN A 200 11.27 3.89 -8.36
C ASN A 200 10.14 4.77 -8.91
N ASN A 201 9.99 4.82 -10.22
CA ASN A 201 8.93 5.58 -10.91
C ASN A 201 7.69 4.74 -11.25
N GLN A 202 7.61 3.52 -10.73
CA GLN A 202 6.46 2.65 -10.97
C GLN A 202 5.24 3.07 -10.15
N THR A 203 4.10 2.66 -10.63
CA THR A 203 2.79 2.97 -10.06
C THR A 203 2.11 1.72 -9.52
N ASP A 204 1.03 1.89 -8.81
CA ASP A 204 0.17 0.81 -8.32
C ASP A 204 0.89 -0.22 -7.43
N PHE A 205 1.04 -1.44 -7.94
CA PHE A 205 1.60 -2.57 -7.21
C PHE A 205 3.10 -2.43 -6.93
N ALA A 206 3.78 -1.62 -7.71
CA ALA A 206 5.22 -1.45 -7.64
C ALA A 206 5.62 -0.04 -7.19
N ALA A 207 4.78 0.64 -6.42
CA ALA A 207 5.12 1.93 -5.81
C ALA A 207 6.38 1.82 -4.93
N ALA A 208 7.13 2.92 -4.81
CA ALA A 208 8.36 2.95 -4.03
C ALA A 208 8.15 2.50 -2.58
N VAL A 209 7.02 2.89 -1.98
CA VAL A 209 6.59 2.38 -0.67
C VAL A 209 5.07 2.16 -0.67
N SER A 210 4.64 1.05 -0.08
CA SER A 210 3.22 0.73 0.09
C SER A 210 2.97 0.02 1.43
N GLY A 211 1.82 0.29 2.05
CA GLY A 211 1.39 -0.44 3.23
C GLY A 211 0.86 -1.83 2.85
N ILE A 212 -0.25 -1.86 2.12
CA ILE A 212 -0.89 -3.08 1.62
C ILE A 212 -1.06 -2.99 0.10
N VAL A 213 -0.67 -4.04 -0.58
CA VAL A 213 -1.04 -4.32 -1.96
C VAL A 213 -1.84 -5.62 -1.96
N ALA A 214 -3.12 -5.54 -2.30
CA ALA A 214 -4.02 -6.70 -2.33
C ALA A 214 -4.69 -6.82 -3.69
N TYR A 215 -4.20 -7.76 -4.49
CA TYR A 215 -4.77 -8.11 -5.77
C TYR A 215 -5.35 -9.53 -5.71
N ALA A 216 -6.66 -9.63 -5.91
CA ALA A 216 -7.37 -10.90 -6.05
C ALA A 216 -8.15 -10.94 -7.36
N THR A 217 -8.31 -12.14 -7.92
CA THR A 217 -9.13 -12.30 -9.13
C THR A 217 -10.59 -12.42 -8.78
N THR A 218 -10.96 -13.26 -7.81
CA THR A 218 -12.36 -13.60 -7.49
C THR A 218 -12.87 -12.92 -6.23
N ASP A 219 -12.28 -13.21 -5.07
CA ASP A 219 -12.74 -12.69 -3.78
C ASP A 219 -11.68 -11.84 -3.12
N LEU A 220 -12.07 -10.63 -2.69
CA LEU A 220 -11.20 -9.71 -1.98
C LEU A 220 -11.88 -9.25 -0.68
N PHE A 221 -11.21 -9.46 0.45
CA PHE A 221 -11.67 -9.01 1.75
C PHE A 221 -10.51 -8.33 2.48
N VAL A 222 -10.60 -7.00 2.67
CA VAL A 222 -9.54 -6.22 3.33
C VAL A 222 -10.17 -5.36 4.41
N SER A 223 -9.92 -5.66 5.68
CA SER A 223 -10.58 -4.94 6.75
C SER A 223 -9.74 -4.72 8.00
N GLU A 224 -10.08 -3.68 8.75
CA GLU A 224 -9.57 -3.43 10.09
C GLU A 224 -8.04 -3.28 10.15
N ASN A 225 -7.40 -2.92 9.02
CA ASN A 225 -5.97 -2.68 8.99
C ASN A 225 -5.65 -1.22 9.36
N THR A 226 -4.60 -1.04 10.15
CA THR A 226 -4.03 0.27 10.47
C THR A 226 -2.70 0.44 9.74
N ILE A 227 -2.57 1.51 8.94
CA ILE A 227 -1.41 1.76 8.09
C ILE A 227 -0.94 3.18 8.30
N TYR A 228 0.30 3.37 8.75
CA TYR A 228 0.82 4.71 9.00
C TYR A 228 2.35 4.83 8.95
N ASN A 229 2.82 6.09 8.88
CA ASN A 229 4.24 6.42 8.77
C ASN A 229 4.93 5.72 7.59
N LEU A 230 4.35 5.87 6.41
CA LEU A 230 4.97 5.43 5.16
C LEU A 230 5.74 6.58 4.53
N THR A 231 7.02 6.39 4.25
CA THR A 231 7.87 7.45 3.72
C THR A 231 8.67 6.97 2.51
N SER A 232 8.54 7.67 1.40
CA SER A 232 9.54 7.61 0.34
C SER A 232 10.52 8.76 0.58
N SER A 233 11.68 8.46 1.18
CA SER A 233 12.63 9.45 1.67
C SER A 233 13.62 9.96 0.63
N ARG A 234 13.64 9.39 -0.58
CA ARG A 234 14.51 9.86 -1.65
C ARG A 234 14.09 11.25 -2.12
N ASN A 235 15.01 12.19 -2.04
CA ASN A 235 14.84 13.53 -2.58
C ASN A 235 15.49 13.62 -3.97
N ASP A 236 14.73 13.25 -5.00
CA ASP A 236 15.19 13.25 -6.38
C ASP A 236 14.11 13.91 -7.26
N ASN A 237 14.52 14.96 -7.98
CA ASN A 237 13.59 15.73 -8.81
C ASN A 237 13.32 15.09 -10.18
N ASN A 238 14.06 14.04 -10.54
CA ASN A 238 13.93 13.37 -11.83
C ASN A 238 13.01 12.14 -11.78
N ILE A 239 12.59 11.71 -10.58
CA ILE A 239 11.85 10.47 -10.38
C ILE A 239 10.49 10.75 -9.76
N SER A 240 9.44 10.28 -10.43
CA SER A 240 8.05 10.37 -9.97
C SER A 240 7.76 9.30 -8.92
N LEU A 241 8.24 9.52 -7.69
CA LEU A 241 8.06 8.57 -6.58
C LEU A 241 6.62 8.51 -6.10
N GLN A 242 6.19 7.32 -5.70
CA GLN A 242 4.87 7.12 -5.13
C GLN A 242 4.95 6.46 -3.74
N ALA A 243 4.12 6.98 -2.82
CA ALA A 243 3.85 6.37 -1.54
C ALA A 243 2.34 6.10 -1.44
N ILE A 244 1.96 4.86 -1.15
CA ILE A 244 0.58 4.43 -1.17
C ILE A 244 0.24 3.69 0.12
N GLY A 245 -0.80 4.12 0.83
CA GLY A 245 -1.29 3.39 1.99
C GLY A 245 -1.79 2.01 1.62
N MET A 246 -2.76 1.94 0.69
CA MET A 246 -3.36 0.68 0.27
C MET A 246 -3.66 0.69 -1.24
N VAL A 247 -3.28 -0.37 -1.93
CA VAL A 247 -3.73 -0.68 -3.29
C VAL A 247 -4.65 -1.89 -3.23
N VAL A 248 -5.84 -1.76 -3.79
CA VAL A 248 -6.79 -2.85 -3.94
C VAL A 248 -7.16 -3.05 -5.40
N SER A 249 -7.24 -4.31 -5.80
CA SER A 249 -7.60 -4.69 -7.16
C SER A 249 -8.40 -5.98 -7.15
N LYS A 250 -9.55 -5.96 -7.83
CA LYS A 250 -10.37 -7.14 -8.08
C LYS A 250 -10.73 -7.15 -9.56
N SER A 251 -10.40 -8.23 -10.25
CA SER A 251 -10.44 -8.26 -11.73
C SER A 251 -11.55 -9.10 -12.34
N GLU A 252 -12.19 -9.99 -11.59
CA GLU A 252 -13.25 -10.85 -12.10
C GLU A 252 -14.62 -10.59 -11.47
N THR A 253 -15.67 -11.01 -12.14
CA THR A 253 -17.07 -10.75 -11.77
C THR A 253 -17.60 -11.63 -10.63
N GLY A 254 -16.82 -12.46 -9.99
CA GLY A 254 -17.22 -13.28 -8.86
C GLY A 254 -17.98 -12.55 -7.74
N ASN A 255 -17.83 -12.98 -6.50
CA ASN A 255 -18.45 -12.32 -5.35
C ASN A 255 -18.07 -10.85 -5.23
N GLU A 256 -18.82 -10.09 -4.45
CA GLU A 256 -18.45 -8.70 -4.14
C GLU A 256 -17.17 -8.65 -3.31
N GLY A 257 -16.21 -7.85 -3.74
CA GLY A 257 -15.02 -7.56 -2.94
C GLY A 257 -15.34 -6.50 -1.88
N LEU A 258 -14.87 -6.70 -0.65
CA LEU A 258 -15.16 -5.81 0.48
C LEU A 258 -13.88 -5.23 1.08
N VAL A 259 -13.83 -3.90 1.21
CA VAL A 259 -12.71 -3.17 1.81
C VAL A 259 -13.28 -2.21 2.84
N PHE A 260 -13.09 -2.48 4.14
CA PHE A 260 -13.78 -1.68 5.15
C PHE A 260 -13.05 -1.57 6.49
N ARG A 261 -13.38 -0.51 7.25
CA ARG A 261 -12.81 -0.22 8.58
C ARG A 261 -11.28 -0.16 8.58
N ASN A 262 -10.67 0.20 7.46
CA ASN A 262 -9.23 0.43 7.43
C ASN A 262 -8.93 1.87 7.83
N PHE A 263 -7.84 2.07 8.59
CA PHE A 263 -7.35 3.39 8.95
C PHE A 263 -5.98 3.65 8.35
N ILE A 264 -5.86 4.73 7.57
CA ILE A 264 -4.64 5.06 6.81
C ILE A 264 -4.28 6.52 7.07
N HIS A 265 -3.06 6.77 7.56
CA HIS A 265 -2.58 8.13 7.80
C HIS A 265 -1.06 8.28 7.69
N SER A 266 -0.56 9.53 7.77
CA SER A 266 0.87 9.84 7.87
C SER A 266 1.72 9.25 6.73
N ILE A 267 1.35 9.55 5.49
CA ILE A 267 2.11 9.13 4.29
C ILE A 267 2.88 10.33 3.74
N SER A 268 4.14 10.13 3.37
CA SER A 268 5.00 11.19 2.85
C SER A 268 5.90 10.75 1.70
N VAL A 269 6.27 11.72 0.85
CA VAL A 269 7.22 11.55 -0.25
C VAL A 269 8.19 12.74 -0.22
N ALA A 270 9.49 12.51 -0.17
CA ALA A 270 10.49 13.58 -0.14
C ALA A 270 10.83 14.15 -1.54
N SER A 271 10.62 13.45 -2.64
CA SER A 271 10.90 13.91 -4.00
C SER A 271 10.16 15.22 -4.34
N GLN A 272 10.78 16.12 -5.04
CA GLN A 272 10.18 17.37 -5.55
C GLN A 272 9.76 17.26 -7.03
N ASN A 273 9.78 16.06 -7.60
CA ASN A 273 9.28 15.84 -8.94
C ASN A 273 7.77 16.14 -9.01
N PRO A 274 7.29 16.90 -10.00
CA PRO A 274 5.86 17.16 -10.16
C PRO A 274 4.99 15.91 -10.34
N GLY A 275 5.58 14.81 -10.82
CA GLY A 275 4.93 13.51 -10.92
C GLY A 275 4.92 12.69 -9.64
N ALA A 276 5.48 13.17 -8.52
CA ALA A 276 5.44 12.45 -7.26
C ALA A 276 4.05 12.51 -6.61
N HIS A 277 3.59 11.37 -6.10
CA HIS A 277 2.23 11.22 -5.62
C HIS A 277 2.16 10.58 -4.23
N ILE A 278 1.17 11.00 -3.46
CA ILE A 278 0.74 10.33 -2.23
C ILE A 278 -0.67 9.82 -2.47
N ASN A 279 -0.92 8.55 -2.19
CA ASN A 279 -2.25 7.98 -2.25
C ASN A 279 -2.59 7.34 -0.89
N GLY A 280 -3.73 7.68 -0.32
CA GLY A 280 -4.27 6.96 0.84
C GLY A 280 -4.71 5.57 0.40
N MET A 281 -5.75 5.49 -0.41
CA MET A 281 -6.25 4.25 -1.02
C MET A 281 -6.28 4.40 -2.54
N ARG A 282 -5.85 3.35 -3.24
CA ARG A 282 -5.93 3.27 -4.70
C ARG A 282 -6.71 2.04 -5.12
N ILE A 283 -7.76 2.25 -5.89
CA ILE A 283 -8.53 1.20 -6.55
C ILE A 283 -7.99 1.08 -7.97
N ARG A 284 -7.39 -0.04 -8.31
CA ARG A 284 -6.85 -0.26 -9.66
C ARG A 284 -7.90 -0.87 -10.60
N ASP A 285 -8.43 -2.02 -10.23
CA ASP A 285 -9.47 -2.73 -10.97
C ASP A 285 -10.64 -2.95 -10.00
N GLY A 286 -11.76 -2.26 -10.23
CA GLY A 286 -12.86 -2.19 -9.29
C GLY A 286 -14.07 -3.06 -9.71
N VAL A 287 -13.84 -4.30 -10.15
CA VAL A 287 -14.94 -5.18 -10.56
C VAL A 287 -15.72 -5.65 -9.34
N ASN A 288 -16.95 -5.14 -9.17
CA ASN A 288 -17.82 -5.44 -8.03
C ASN A 288 -17.10 -5.28 -6.69
N LEU A 289 -16.59 -4.09 -6.44
CA LEU A 289 -15.81 -3.74 -5.25
C LEU A 289 -16.54 -2.69 -4.43
N THR A 290 -16.74 -2.96 -3.14
CA THR A 290 -17.33 -2.02 -2.19
C THR A 290 -16.33 -1.64 -1.11
N LEU A 291 -16.05 -0.33 -1.01
CA LEU A 291 -15.25 0.26 0.06
C LEU A 291 -16.20 0.99 1.02
N PHE A 292 -16.17 0.65 2.32
CA PHE A 292 -17.04 1.32 3.28
C PHE A 292 -16.42 1.45 4.68
N ASN A 293 -16.81 2.50 5.38
CA ASN A 293 -16.31 2.80 6.73
C ASN A 293 -14.79 2.87 6.82
N ASN A 294 -14.07 3.23 5.76
CA ASN A 294 -12.64 3.46 5.83
C ASN A 294 -12.36 4.91 6.23
N ILE A 295 -11.28 5.11 6.95
CA ILE A 295 -10.76 6.44 7.30
C ILE A 295 -9.41 6.63 6.64
N VAL A 296 -9.28 7.72 5.87
CA VAL A 296 -8.03 8.16 5.25
C VAL A 296 -7.73 9.58 5.69
N HIS A 297 -6.64 9.76 6.43
CA HIS A 297 -6.18 11.09 6.83
C HIS A 297 -4.78 11.37 6.28
N LEU A 298 -4.69 12.37 5.41
CA LEU A 298 -3.45 12.80 4.80
C LEU A 298 -3.23 14.27 5.13
N GLY A 299 -2.34 14.53 6.07
CA GLY A 299 -1.91 15.86 6.42
C GLY A 299 -0.40 15.90 6.30
N THR A 300 0.14 16.65 5.37
CA THR A 300 1.58 16.77 5.27
C THR A 300 2.03 18.17 5.62
N THR A 301 2.93 18.25 6.54
CA THR A 301 3.78 19.43 6.77
C THR A 301 4.92 19.50 5.76
N SER A 302 4.98 18.54 4.83
CA SER A 302 6.04 18.46 3.83
C SER A 302 5.95 19.66 2.87
N ALA A 303 7.01 20.44 2.85
CA ALA A 303 7.19 21.59 1.95
C ALA A 303 7.40 21.19 0.48
N ALA A 304 7.19 19.93 0.10
CA ALA A 304 7.47 19.50 -1.25
C ALA A 304 6.22 19.43 -2.13
N ALA A 305 6.38 19.73 -3.40
CA ALA A 305 5.33 19.69 -4.40
C ALA A 305 4.86 18.25 -4.67
N ARG A 306 3.64 17.89 -4.27
CA ARG A 306 3.08 16.54 -4.42
C ARG A 306 1.63 16.61 -4.83
N THR A 307 1.23 15.72 -5.71
CA THR A 307 -0.18 15.42 -5.89
C THR A 307 -0.63 14.47 -4.78
N ILE A 308 -1.74 14.77 -4.13
CA ILE A 308 -2.28 13.97 -3.04
C ILE A 308 -3.67 13.45 -3.44
N TYR A 309 -3.84 12.15 -3.32
CA TYR A 309 -5.12 11.48 -3.50
C TYR A 309 -5.52 10.80 -2.18
N GLY A 310 -6.67 11.17 -1.63
CA GLY A 310 -7.25 10.45 -0.51
C GLY A 310 -7.70 9.06 -0.94
N ILE A 311 -8.75 9.00 -1.77
CA ILE A 311 -9.14 7.81 -2.52
C ILE A 311 -8.96 8.09 -4.00
N TYR A 312 -8.17 7.24 -4.67
CA TYR A 312 -7.98 7.27 -6.11
C TYR A 312 -8.68 6.08 -6.76
N ASP A 313 -9.88 6.29 -7.29
CA ASP A 313 -10.58 5.25 -8.06
C ASP A 313 -10.15 5.32 -9.53
N HIS A 314 -9.22 4.45 -9.89
CA HIS A 314 -8.74 4.24 -11.26
C HIS A 314 -9.44 3.05 -11.93
N GLY A 315 -10.51 2.50 -11.34
CA GLY A 315 -11.18 1.30 -11.84
C GLY A 315 -11.43 1.35 -13.35
N SER A 316 -10.77 0.45 -14.08
CA SER A 316 -10.76 0.44 -15.56
C SER A 316 -11.54 -0.72 -16.16
N LEU A 317 -11.90 -1.72 -15.37
CA LEU A 317 -12.65 -2.90 -15.81
C LEU A 317 -14.15 -2.74 -15.59
N SER A 318 -14.96 -3.41 -16.41
CA SER A 318 -16.41 -3.42 -16.27
C SER A 318 -16.86 -4.01 -14.92
N GLY A 319 -17.92 -3.46 -14.35
CA GLY A 319 -18.45 -3.84 -13.05
C GLY A 319 -18.94 -2.62 -12.28
N THR A 320 -18.98 -2.68 -10.97
CA THR A 320 -19.38 -1.55 -10.13
C THR A 320 -18.39 -1.33 -9.00
N THR A 321 -17.87 -0.11 -8.87
CA THR A 321 -17.16 0.35 -7.68
C THR A 321 -18.12 1.15 -6.81
N ARG A 322 -18.20 0.78 -5.53
CA ARG A 322 -19.05 1.42 -4.53
C ARG A 322 -18.21 2.02 -3.41
N LEU A 323 -18.44 3.29 -3.09
CA LEU A 323 -17.86 3.98 -1.95
C LEU A 323 -18.98 4.42 -1.02
N TYR A 324 -19.04 3.82 0.18
CA TYR A 324 -20.08 4.10 1.16
C TYR A 324 -19.51 4.42 2.53
N TYR A 325 -19.96 5.48 3.15
CA TYR A 325 -19.59 5.84 4.53
C TYR A 325 -18.08 5.98 4.77
N ASN A 326 -17.29 6.29 3.74
CA ASN A 326 -15.87 6.53 3.93
C ASN A 326 -15.64 7.97 4.39
N THR A 327 -14.62 8.16 5.21
CA THR A 327 -14.14 9.48 5.62
C THR A 327 -12.76 9.72 5.05
N VAL A 328 -12.62 10.76 4.27
CA VAL A 328 -11.34 11.21 3.72
C VAL A 328 -11.09 12.63 4.16
N SER A 329 -9.96 12.86 4.81
CA SER A 329 -9.50 14.17 5.22
C SER A 329 -8.11 14.46 4.69
N ILE A 330 -7.97 15.55 3.95
CA ILE A 330 -6.66 16.09 3.52
C ILE A 330 -6.49 17.46 4.14
N SER A 331 -5.35 17.71 4.79
CA SER A 331 -5.04 18.97 5.44
C SER A 331 -3.63 19.48 5.12
N GLY A 332 -3.17 20.51 5.84
CA GLY A 332 -1.82 21.03 5.73
C GLY A 332 -1.63 22.06 4.62
N ASN A 333 -0.37 22.36 4.33
CA ASN A 333 0.01 23.40 3.38
C ASN A 333 0.75 22.79 2.17
N GLY A 334 0.36 23.22 0.99
CA GLY A 334 1.11 22.99 -0.25
C GLY A 334 2.22 24.04 -0.43
N VAL A 335 3.08 23.79 -1.40
CA VAL A 335 4.08 24.77 -1.86
C VAL A 335 3.60 25.43 -3.15
N ALA A 336 4.25 26.52 -3.55
CA ALA A 336 3.99 27.20 -4.82
C ALA A 336 4.40 26.30 -6.01
N ALA A 337 3.53 25.43 -6.42
CA ALA A 337 3.69 24.47 -7.53
C ALA A 337 2.34 24.14 -8.16
N ASN A 338 2.36 23.40 -9.28
CA ASN A 338 1.16 23.03 -10.01
C ASN A 338 0.55 21.68 -9.51
N ASN A 339 0.70 21.37 -8.22
CA ASN A 339 0.29 20.09 -7.67
C ASN A 339 -1.05 20.20 -6.95
N ASN A 340 -1.98 19.40 -7.36
CA ASN A 340 -3.32 19.36 -6.82
C ASN A 340 -3.45 18.39 -5.63
N SER A 341 -4.51 18.56 -4.86
CA SER A 341 -4.97 17.52 -3.91
C SER A 341 -6.44 17.21 -4.11
N TYR A 342 -6.78 15.93 -3.91
CA TYR A 342 -8.11 15.40 -4.16
C TYR A 342 -8.50 14.47 -3.01
N ALA A 343 -9.55 14.80 -2.25
CA ALA A 343 -10.04 13.83 -1.28
C ALA A 343 -10.62 12.60 -1.99
N LEU A 344 -11.35 12.80 -3.08
CA LEU A 344 -11.70 11.78 -4.05
C LEU A 344 -11.23 12.17 -5.45
N TRP A 345 -10.56 11.27 -6.15
CA TRP A 345 -10.35 11.35 -7.58
C TRP A 345 -10.92 10.11 -8.27
N SER A 346 -11.81 10.31 -9.22
CA SER A 346 -12.49 9.22 -9.90
C SER A 346 -12.26 9.30 -11.41
N ASN A 347 -11.66 8.25 -11.95
CA ASN A 347 -11.38 8.14 -13.37
C ASN A 347 -12.61 7.74 -14.18
N ASN A 348 -12.67 8.20 -15.40
CA ASN A 348 -13.62 7.75 -16.42
C ASN A 348 -13.23 6.36 -16.92
N GLY A 349 -13.51 5.34 -16.12
CA GLY A 349 -13.34 3.94 -16.50
C GLY A 349 -14.65 3.36 -17.05
N THR A 350 -14.58 2.12 -17.53
CA THR A 350 -15.75 1.39 -18.03
C THR A 350 -16.66 0.85 -16.93
N ASN A 351 -16.26 0.97 -15.66
CA ASN A 351 -17.06 0.51 -14.52
C ASN A 351 -18.06 1.57 -14.06
N ASN A 352 -19.20 1.10 -13.56
CA ASN A 352 -20.17 1.95 -12.90
C ASN A 352 -19.62 2.45 -11.56
N LYS A 353 -20.01 3.65 -11.16
CA LYS A 353 -19.64 4.27 -9.89
C LYS A 353 -20.88 4.49 -9.03
N ASP A 354 -20.80 4.18 -7.75
CA ASP A 354 -21.86 4.46 -6.78
C ASP A 354 -21.24 4.98 -5.48
N TYR A 355 -21.32 6.31 -5.24
CA TYR A 355 -20.67 6.99 -4.14
C TYR A 355 -21.71 7.68 -3.26
N ARG A 356 -21.96 7.10 -2.10
CA ARG A 356 -22.99 7.63 -1.18
C ARG A 356 -22.53 7.64 0.27
N ASN A 357 -23.03 8.63 1.01
CA ASN A 357 -22.80 8.78 2.46
C ASN A 357 -21.33 8.93 2.83
N ASN A 358 -20.49 9.49 1.95
CA ASN A 358 -19.09 9.70 2.26
C ASN A 358 -18.82 11.12 2.77
N VAL A 359 -17.74 11.29 3.51
CA VAL A 359 -17.18 12.60 3.84
C VAL A 359 -15.88 12.80 3.07
N PHE A 360 -15.86 13.76 2.16
CA PHE A 360 -14.70 14.18 1.39
C PHE A 360 -14.29 15.59 1.80
N SER A 361 -13.33 15.70 2.70
CA SER A 361 -12.83 16.95 3.25
C SER A 361 -11.44 17.25 2.76
N ASN A 362 -11.22 18.44 2.19
CA ASN A 362 -9.91 18.91 1.77
C ASN A 362 -9.70 20.34 2.26
N THR A 363 -9.02 20.48 3.36
CA THR A 363 -8.69 21.78 3.98
C THR A 363 -7.26 22.24 3.68
N ARG A 364 -6.59 21.57 2.73
CA ARG A 364 -5.24 21.93 2.31
C ARG A 364 -5.22 23.34 1.71
N SER A 365 -4.23 24.12 2.08
CA SER A 365 -3.98 25.44 1.50
C SER A 365 -2.81 25.38 0.52
N THR A 366 -3.01 25.97 -0.65
CA THR A 366 -1.96 26.14 -1.67
C THR A 366 -1.69 27.63 -1.85
N PRO A 367 -0.42 28.08 -1.91
CA PRO A 367 -0.10 29.50 -2.04
C PRO A 367 -0.76 30.16 -3.25
N GLU A 368 -1.18 31.40 -3.10
CA GLU A 368 -1.67 32.21 -4.21
C GLU A 368 -0.61 32.35 -5.31
N GLY A 369 -1.04 32.39 -6.57
CA GLY A 369 -0.15 32.47 -7.73
C GLY A 369 0.45 31.12 -8.17
N SER A 370 0.25 30.03 -7.42
CA SER A 370 0.57 28.67 -7.89
C SER A 370 -0.52 28.12 -8.83
N GLY A 371 -0.19 27.13 -9.66
CA GLY A 371 -1.16 26.48 -10.54
C GLY A 371 -2.00 25.39 -9.88
N GLY A 372 -1.61 24.93 -8.68
CA GLY A 372 -2.28 23.83 -7.98
C GLY A 372 -3.62 24.20 -7.35
N GLN A 373 -4.54 23.27 -7.29
CA GLN A 373 -5.87 23.41 -6.69
C GLN A 373 -6.16 22.23 -5.73
N ASN A 374 -7.10 22.47 -4.80
CA ASN A 374 -7.48 21.50 -3.77
C ASN A 374 -8.96 21.18 -3.90
N PHE A 375 -9.29 19.91 -4.20
CA PHE A 375 -10.66 19.47 -4.49
C PHE A 375 -11.19 18.55 -3.39
N ALA A 376 -12.46 18.69 -3.04
CA ALA A 376 -13.16 17.67 -2.28
C ALA A 376 -13.38 16.42 -3.15
N ALA A 377 -13.88 16.59 -4.39
CA ALA A 377 -13.94 15.48 -5.34
C ALA A 377 -13.66 15.95 -6.77
N PHE A 378 -13.02 15.09 -7.54
CA PHE A 378 -12.65 15.32 -8.93
C PHE A 378 -13.08 14.13 -9.78
N TYR A 379 -13.97 14.37 -10.73
CA TYR A 379 -14.53 13.37 -11.62
C TYR A 379 -14.10 13.63 -13.05
N THR A 380 -13.52 12.64 -13.71
CA THR A 380 -13.20 12.71 -15.15
C THR A 380 -14.32 12.12 -16.02
N GLN A 381 -15.37 11.58 -15.42
CA GLN A 381 -16.58 11.12 -16.09
C GLN A 381 -17.22 12.26 -16.89
N THR A 382 -18.04 11.89 -17.88
CA THR A 382 -18.91 12.84 -18.55
C THR A 382 -20.27 12.90 -17.84
N PRO A 383 -21.06 13.97 -18.00
CA PRO A 383 -22.40 14.06 -17.42
C PRO A 383 -23.35 12.92 -17.85
N SER A 384 -23.11 12.32 -19.02
CA SER A 384 -23.89 11.21 -19.57
C SER A 384 -23.49 9.82 -19.05
N ASP A 385 -22.36 9.70 -18.37
CA ASP A 385 -21.90 8.41 -17.85
C ASP A 385 -22.83 7.91 -16.73
N PRO A 386 -23.11 6.61 -16.66
CA PRO A 386 -23.98 6.05 -15.63
C PRO A 386 -23.24 5.93 -14.29
N TRP A 387 -23.33 6.95 -13.46
CA TRP A 387 -22.80 6.94 -12.09
C TRP A 387 -23.76 7.60 -11.12
N ILE A 388 -23.69 7.18 -9.88
CA ILE A 388 -24.54 7.64 -8.78
C ILE A 388 -23.68 8.38 -7.78
N SER A 389 -24.11 9.57 -7.37
CA SER A 389 -23.53 10.31 -6.27
C SER A 389 -24.64 11.00 -5.50
N ASP A 390 -24.76 10.72 -4.20
CA ASP A 390 -25.73 11.38 -3.33
C ASP A 390 -25.40 11.17 -1.84
N TYR A 391 -25.97 11.99 -0.98
CA TYR A 391 -25.79 11.95 0.49
C TYR A 391 -24.34 12.12 0.94
N ASN A 392 -23.45 12.68 0.12
CA ASN A 392 -22.07 12.93 0.50
C ASN A 392 -21.93 14.29 1.20
N ASN A 393 -20.90 14.45 2.02
CA ASN A 393 -20.47 15.74 2.50
C ASN A 393 -19.17 16.14 1.80
N TYR A 394 -19.21 17.17 0.98
CA TYR A 394 -18.06 17.73 0.30
C TYR A 394 -17.62 19.01 0.99
N TYR A 395 -16.44 19.04 1.56
CA TYR A 395 -15.95 20.19 2.29
C TYR A 395 -14.56 20.65 1.84
N VAL A 396 -14.40 21.94 1.64
CA VAL A 396 -13.13 22.59 1.35
C VAL A 396 -13.04 23.89 2.14
N ASN A 397 -11.86 24.19 2.71
CA ASN A 397 -11.61 25.42 3.48
C ASN A 397 -10.15 25.86 3.41
N GLY A 398 -9.47 25.67 2.32
CA GLY A 398 -8.09 26.13 2.10
C GLY A 398 -8.01 27.18 1.01
N THR A 399 -6.87 27.84 0.87
CA THR A 399 -6.61 28.69 -0.30
C THR A 399 -6.54 27.85 -1.57
N ARG A 400 -7.04 28.37 -2.70
CA ARG A 400 -7.14 27.69 -4.00
C ARG A 400 -7.95 26.40 -3.95
N SER A 401 -8.99 26.40 -3.13
CA SER A 401 -9.91 25.27 -3.02
C SER A 401 -11.03 25.35 -4.03
N MET A 402 -11.44 24.20 -4.54
CA MET A 402 -12.57 24.01 -5.43
C MET A 402 -13.40 22.83 -4.92
N LEU A 403 -14.70 22.99 -4.82
CA LEU A 403 -15.53 21.95 -4.21
C LEU A 403 -15.54 20.68 -5.05
N LEU A 404 -15.90 20.80 -6.33
CA LEU A 404 -16.09 19.66 -7.23
C LEU A 404 -15.57 19.96 -8.63
N HIS A 405 -15.21 18.93 -9.38
CA HIS A 405 -14.83 19.00 -10.80
C HIS A 405 -15.53 17.92 -11.60
N LEU A 406 -15.97 18.23 -12.80
CA LEU A 406 -16.52 17.27 -13.77
C LEU A 406 -16.14 17.63 -15.20
N ALA A 407 -15.49 16.73 -15.92
CA ALA A 407 -15.25 16.81 -17.36
C ALA A 407 -14.68 18.17 -17.84
N GLY A 408 -13.74 18.74 -17.09
CA GLY A 408 -13.10 20.02 -17.43
C GLY A 408 -13.78 21.27 -16.87
N ALA A 409 -14.87 21.13 -16.12
CA ALA A 409 -15.54 22.24 -15.44
C ALA A 409 -15.40 22.17 -13.91
N ASP A 410 -15.07 23.30 -13.30
CA ASP A 410 -14.94 23.45 -11.85
C ASP A 410 -16.22 24.05 -11.25
N TYR A 411 -16.64 23.51 -10.10
CA TYR A 411 -17.82 23.95 -9.36
C TYR A 411 -17.42 24.36 -7.94
N ALA A 412 -17.52 25.64 -7.66
CA ALA A 412 -17.14 26.19 -6.35
C ALA A 412 -18.20 25.96 -5.27
N SER A 413 -19.44 25.61 -5.65
CA SER A 413 -20.54 25.39 -4.71
C SER A 413 -21.38 24.17 -5.09
N LEU A 414 -21.99 23.56 -4.07
CA LEU A 414 -22.88 22.42 -4.24
C LEU A 414 -24.12 22.73 -5.09
N PRO A 415 -24.82 23.90 -4.93
CA PRO A 415 -25.94 24.24 -5.80
C PRO A 415 -25.58 24.36 -7.27
N ALA A 416 -24.42 24.93 -7.62
CA ALA A 416 -23.95 24.99 -9.00
C ALA A 416 -23.71 23.60 -9.59
N TRP A 417 -23.11 22.70 -8.81
CA TRP A 417 -22.91 21.30 -9.13
C TRP A 417 -24.24 20.56 -9.37
N GLN A 418 -25.18 20.66 -8.43
CA GLN A 418 -26.50 20.04 -8.51
C GLN A 418 -27.29 20.49 -9.76
N THR A 419 -27.23 21.77 -10.10
CA THR A 419 -27.86 22.33 -11.30
C THR A 419 -27.23 21.75 -12.58
N ALA A 420 -25.92 21.61 -12.62
CA ALA A 420 -25.20 21.14 -13.80
C ALA A 420 -25.30 19.62 -14.00
N THR A 421 -25.39 18.85 -12.93
CA THR A 421 -25.26 17.39 -12.99
C THR A 421 -26.54 16.63 -12.66
N THR A 422 -27.51 17.27 -12.02
CA THR A 422 -28.72 16.66 -11.44
C THR A 422 -28.41 15.57 -10.37
N ARG A 423 -27.19 15.57 -9.82
CA ARG A 423 -26.73 14.63 -8.80
C ARG A 423 -26.59 15.33 -7.45
N ASP A 424 -26.33 14.54 -6.42
CA ASP A 424 -26.07 15.04 -5.05
C ASP A 424 -27.19 15.90 -4.46
N ALA A 425 -28.46 15.58 -4.82
CA ALA A 425 -29.62 16.35 -4.37
C ALA A 425 -29.75 16.40 -2.83
N ASN A 426 -29.28 15.35 -2.13
CA ASN A 426 -29.29 15.24 -0.66
C ASN A 426 -27.89 15.37 -0.06
N SER A 427 -26.89 15.75 -0.83
CA SER A 427 -25.52 15.95 -0.34
C SER A 427 -25.37 17.29 0.40
N LEU A 428 -24.32 17.40 1.18
CA LEU A 428 -24.01 18.56 2.01
C LEU A 428 -22.67 19.20 1.62
N SER A 429 -22.49 20.45 2.02
CA SER A 429 -21.20 21.14 1.95
C SER A 429 -21.00 21.90 3.25
N VAL A 430 -20.76 21.15 4.34
CA VAL A 430 -20.60 21.69 5.68
C VAL A 430 -19.33 21.14 6.33
N ASP A 431 -18.75 21.91 7.26
CA ASP A 431 -17.59 21.46 8.03
C ASP A 431 -17.95 20.16 8.81
N PRO A 432 -17.23 19.05 8.57
CA PRO A 432 -17.47 17.82 9.29
C PRO A 432 -17.07 17.87 10.77
N VAL A 433 -16.41 18.94 11.21
CA VAL A 433 -16.00 19.20 12.60
C VAL A 433 -15.29 18.00 13.23
N PHE A 434 -14.20 17.57 12.61
CA PHE A 434 -13.38 16.49 13.18
C PHE A 434 -12.81 16.89 14.54
N ALA A 435 -12.90 16.00 15.54
CA ALA A 435 -12.40 16.26 16.89
C ALA A 435 -10.88 16.54 16.93
N LEU A 436 -10.12 15.86 16.06
CA LEU A 436 -8.68 16.03 15.89
C LEU A 436 -8.32 16.09 14.40
N PRO A 437 -8.60 17.20 13.71
CA PRO A 437 -8.47 17.27 12.24
C PRO A 437 -7.02 17.14 11.70
N GLY A 438 -6.03 17.14 12.53
CA GLY A 438 -4.62 16.88 12.19
C GLY A 438 -4.02 15.67 12.92
N GLY A 439 -4.85 14.95 13.67
CA GLY A 439 -4.42 13.83 14.51
C GLY A 439 -4.24 12.52 13.75
N SER A 440 -3.50 11.61 14.37
CA SER A 440 -3.30 10.24 13.93
C SER A 440 -4.21 9.23 14.66
N ASP A 441 -5.11 9.74 15.49
CA ASP A 441 -6.07 8.95 16.24
C ASP A 441 -7.44 9.01 15.54
N PRO A 442 -8.12 7.88 15.32
CA PRO A 442 -9.38 7.81 14.58
C PRO A 442 -10.56 8.45 15.30
#